data_a79208da5454bdcff634042965ae1233
#
_entry.id   a79208da5454bdcff634042965ae1233
#
_cell.length_a   1.000
_cell.length_b   1.000
_cell.length_c   1.000
_cell.angle_alpha   90.00
_cell.angle_beta   90.00
_cell.angle_gamma   90.00
#
_symmetry.space_group_name_H-M   'P 1'
#
loop_
_entity.id
_entity.type
_entity.pdbx_description
1 polymer ?
#
loop_
_entity_poly.entity_id
_entity_poly.type
_entity_poly.pdbx_seq_one_letter_code
_entity_poly.pdbx_strand_id
1 'polypeptide(L)'
;MEIFGETHVRQFFSSLGLDKGIKSFAESTENSSLAAQALGVEQGQIVKSVLFLADARPVLVLMSGDMNVHSKKLKHLLGVRKVRIADPETVVAVTGFAVGGVPPVAHREPIPTLIDASLRRFNEIYPAAGTANNMFPTTFEELARLTKAKMVDVAMPKKKP
;
A
#
# COMPACT_ATOMS: atom_id res chain seq x y z
N MET A 1 -12.45 0.46 -18.69
CA MET A 1 -11.16 -0.09 -18.17
C MET A 1 -11.46 -1.12 -17.10
N GLU A 2 -10.85 -2.29 -17.20
CA GLU A 2 -11.05 -3.34 -16.21
C GLU A 2 -10.48 -2.92 -14.85
N ILE A 3 -11.26 -3.11 -13.79
CA ILE A 3 -10.79 -2.94 -12.43
C ILE A 3 -10.40 -4.30 -11.88
N PHE A 4 -9.17 -4.41 -11.39
CA PHE A 4 -8.64 -5.63 -10.81
C PHE A 4 -9.22 -5.86 -9.41
N GLY A 5 -9.18 -7.09 -8.95
CA GLY A 5 -9.69 -7.47 -7.64
C GLY A 5 -8.87 -8.56 -6.98
N GLU A 6 -9.47 -9.25 -6.02
CA GLU A 6 -8.80 -10.29 -5.22
C GLU A 6 -8.18 -11.38 -6.10
N THR A 7 -8.83 -11.76 -7.19
CA THR A 7 -8.34 -12.82 -8.08
C THR A 7 -6.94 -12.49 -8.62
N HIS A 8 -6.70 -11.23 -8.97
CA HIS A 8 -5.40 -10.79 -9.48
C HIS A 8 -4.30 -10.93 -8.43
N VAL A 9 -4.63 -10.61 -7.18
CA VAL A 9 -3.68 -10.75 -6.06
C VAL A 9 -3.40 -12.23 -5.78
N ARG A 10 -4.43 -13.07 -5.78
CA ARG A 10 -4.27 -14.51 -5.59
C ARG A 10 -3.43 -15.14 -6.70
N GLN A 11 -3.64 -14.72 -7.94
CA GLN A 11 -2.84 -15.20 -9.08
C GLN A 11 -1.38 -14.79 -8.94
N PHE A 12 -1.12 -13.59 -8.48
CA PHE A 12 0.24 -13.13 -8.23
C PHE A 12 0.95 -14.03 -7.23
N PHE A 13 0.33 -14.30 -6.07
CA PHE A 13 0.92 -15.18 -5.06
C PHE A 13 1.05 -16.62 -5.55
N SER A 14 0.05 -17.14 -6.27
CA SER A 14 0.11 -18.49 -6.82
C SER A 14 1.26 -18.67 -7.79
N SER A 15 1.56 -17.65 -8.60
CA SER A 15 2.69 -17.68 -9.52
C SER A 15 4.04 -17.79 -8.81
N LEU A 16 4.09 -17.37 -7.54
CA LEU A 16 5.27 -17.48 -6.69
C LEU A 16 5.24 -18.71 -5.78
N GLY A 17 4.20 -19.56 -5.89
CA GLY A 17 4.02 -20.71 -5.02
C GLY A 17 3.65 -20.36 -3.59
N LEU A 18 3.03 -19.19 -3.38
CA LEU A 18 2.69 -18.70 -2.05
C LEU A 18 1.18 -18.68 -1.81
N ASP A 19 0.77 -19.05 -0.60
CA ASP A 19 -0.58 -18.82 -0.09
C ASP A 19 -0.44 -17.83 1.07
N LYS A 20 -0.92 -16.60 0.87
CA LYS A 20 -0.73 -15.53 1.86
C LYS A 20 -1.87 -15.40 2.85
N GLY A 21 -2.86 -16.29 2.80
CA GLY A 21 -3.94 -16.26 3.78
C GLY A 21 -4.77 -14.99 3.71
N ILE A 22 -5.22 -14.62 2.51
CA ILE A 22 -6.07 -13.44 2.33
C ILE A 22 -7.34 -13.59 3.16
N LYS A 23 -7.61 -12.57 3.98
CA LYS A 23 -8.82 -12.50 4.82
C LYS A 23 -9.78 -11.49 4.25
N SER A 24 -11.05 -11.89 4.10
CA SER A 24 -12.12 -11.04 3.65
C SER A 24 -13.07 -10.72 4.80
N PHE A 25 -13.62 -9.52 4.81
CA PHE A 25 -14.49 -9.03 5.87
C PHE A 25 -15.82 -8.57 5.28
N ALA A 26 -16.90 -8.68 6.06
CA ALA A 26 -18.21 -8.17 5.68
C ALA A 26 -18.22 -6.64 5.65
N GLU A 27 -17.39 -6.02 6.50
CA GLU A 27 -17.30 -4.56 6.63
C GLU A 27 -16.17 -4.02 5.74
N SER A 28 -16.22 -2.73 5.42
CA SER A 28 -15.18 -2.07 4.66
C SER A 28 -13.87 -1.97 5.45
N THR A 29 -12.76 -2.21 4.79
CA THR A 29 -11.40 -1.99 5.32
C THR A 29 -10.66 -0.94 4.48
N GLU A 30 -11.41 -0.03 3.86
CA GLU A 30 -10.86 0.95 2.91
C GLU A 30 -9.92 1.98 3.52
N ASN A 31 -9.99 2.19 4.84
CA ASN A 31 -9.03 3.04 5.55
C ASN A 31 -8.38 2.28 6.70
N SER A 32 -7.25 2.79 7.18
CA SER A 32 -6.46 2.08 8.18
C SER A 32 -7.16 1.91 9.54
N SER A 33 -8.04 2.83 9.91
CA SER A 33 -8.80 2.71 11.16
C SER A 33 -9.80 1.57 11.08
N LEU A 34 -10.60 1.50 10.03
CA LEU A 34 -11.58 0.43 9.82
C LEU A 34 -10.87 -0.93 9.67
N ALA A 35 -9.77 -0.96 8.94
CA ALA A 35 -8.99 -2.18 8.76
C ALA A 35 -8.44 -2.71 10.09
N ALA A 36 -7.88 -1.84 10.93
CA ALA A 36 -7.35 -2.22 12.22
C ALA A 36 -8.44 -2.76 13.13
N GLN A 37 -9.62 -2.15 13.14
CA GLN A 37 -10.76 -2.63 13.90
C GLN A 37 -11.21 -4.02 13.46
N ALA A 38 -11.32 -4.24 12.15
CA ALA A 38 -11.74 -5.53 11.61
C ALA A 38 -10.78 -6.66 11.97
N LEU A 39 -9.47 -6.38 11.96
CA LEU A 39 -8.43 -7.35 12.29
C LEU A 39 -8.15 -7.47 13.79
N GLY A 40 -8.54 -6.50 14.60
CA GLY A 40 -8.20 -6.45 16.02
C GLY A 40 -6.72 -6.17 16.26
N VAL A 41 -6.12 -5.31 15.45
CA VAL A 41 -4.70 -4.95 15.52
C VAL A 41 -4.53 -3.44 15.66
N GLU A 42 -3.28 -2.99 15.86
CA GLU A 42 -2.96 -1.57 15.92
C GLU A 42 -3.06 -0.94 14.51
N GLN A 43 -3.51 0.31 14.47
CA GLN A 43 -3.65 1.02 13.20
C GLN A 43 -2.33 1.10 12.43
N GLY A 44 -1.21 1.22 13.14
CA GLY A 44 0.12 1.26 12.52
C GLY A 44 0.51 -0.02 11.79
N GLN A 45 -0.13 -1.16 12.11
CA GLN A 45 0.13 -2.43 11.43
C GLN A 45 -0.52 -2.50 10.05
N ILE A 46 -1.44 -1.61 9.73
CA ILE A 46 -2.05 -1.55 8.41
C ILE A 46 -1.10 -0.87 7.45
N VAL A 47 -0.91 -1.46 6.28
CA VAL A 47 -0.06 -0.89 5.22
C VAL A 47 -0.94 -0.13 4.25
N LYS A 48 -0.73 1.17 4.15
CA LYS A 48 -1.36 2.01 3.12
C LYS A 48 -0.48 1.99 1.88
N SER A 49 -1.06 1.67 0.73
CA SER A 49 -0.40 1.74 -0.57
C SER A 49 -0.85 3.03 -1.25
N VAL A 50 -0.02 4.06 -1.20
CA VAL A 50 -0.36 5.40 -1.68
C VAL A 50 0.39 5.69 -2.98
N LEU A 51 -0.35 5.94 -4.05
CA LEU A 51 0.26 6.28 -5.33
C LEU A 51 0.49 7.78 -5.43
N PHE A 52 1.74 8.14 -5.66
CA PHE A 52 2.15 9.53 -5.91
C PHE A 52 2.55 9.71 -7.37
N LEU A 53 2.39 10.93 -7.86
CA LEU A 53 3.00 11.36 -9.12
C LEU A 53 4.16 12.29 -8.77
N ALA A 54 5.36 11.85 -9.09
CA ALA A 54 6.61 12.59 -8.88
C ALA A 54 7.08 13.12 -10.24
N ASP A 55 6.94 14.43 -10.47
CA ASP A 55 7.13 15.04 -11.80
C ASP A 55 6.39 14.24 -12.87
N ALA A 56 5.10 13.93 -12.62
CA ALA A 56 4.20 13.17 -13.47
C ALA A 56 4.52 11.67 -13.60
N ARG A 57 5.52 11.14 -12.88
CA ARG A 57 5.85 9.69 -12.90
C ARG A 57 5.28 9.01 -11.67
N PRO A 58 4.63 7.84 -11.84
CA PRO A 58 4.06 7.15 -10.69
C PRO A 58 5.13 6.56 -9.78
N VAL A 59 4.92 6.68 -8.47
CA VAL A 59 5.70 6.00 -7.44
C VAL A 59 4.74 5.58 -6.33
N LEU A 60 4.87 4.33 -5.89
CA LEU A 60 4.03 3.79 -4.83
C LEU A 60 4.79 3.86 -3.51
N VAL A 61 4.15 4.41 -2.49
CA VAL A 61 4.72 4.48 -1.15
C VAL A 61 3.89 3.61 -0.22
N LEU A 62 4.55 2.63 0.40
CA LEU A 62 3.94 1.77 1.41
C LEU A 62 4.20 2.39 2.77
N MET A 63 3.13 2.82 3.44
CA MET A 63 3.18 3.62 4.65
C MET A 63 2.36 2.98 5.77
N SER A 64 2.85 3.09 6.99
CA SER A 64 2.11 2.65 8.17
C SER A 64 0.81 3.43 8.32
N GLY A 65 -0.27 2.73 8.74
CA GLY A 65 -1.61 3.30 8.81
C GLY A 65 -1.80 4.42 9.82
N ASP A 66 -0.90 4.57 10.79
CA ASP A 66 -0.92 5.65 11.78
C ASP A 66 -0.06 6.86 11.38
N MET A 67 0.51 6.83 10.19
CA MET A 67 1.38 7.87 9.66
C MET A 67 0.87 8.37 8.32
N ASN A 68 1.30 9.56 7.93
CA ASN A 68 1.13 10.09 6.58
C ASN A 68 2.49 10.24 5.91
N VAL A 69 2.48 10.35 4.59
CA VAL A 69 3.71 10.64 3.83
C VAL A 69 4.01 12.13 3.95
N HIS A 70 5.24 12.45 4.34
CA HIS A 70 5.72 13.83 4.38
C HIS A 70 6.17 14.23 2.98
N SER A 71 5.36 15.01 2.29
CA SER A 71 5.57 15.34 0.87
C SER A 71 6.92 16.01 0.59
N LYS A 72 7.38 16.88 1.48
CA LYS A 72 8.68 17.55 1.30
C LYS A 72 9.84 16.58 1.40
N LYS A 73 9.78 15.64 2.35
CA LYS A 73 10.81 14.60 2.47
C LYS A 73 10.83 13.72 1.24
N LEU A 74 9.66 13.31 0.76
CA LEU A 74 9.53 12.49 -0.44
C LEU A 74 10.09 13.22 -1.66
N LYS A 75 9.72 14.46 -1.84
CA LYS A 75 10.20 15.29 -2.95
C LYS A 75 11.72 15.42 -2.93
N HIS A 76 12.29 15.68 -1.76
CA HIS A 76 13.74 15.81 -1.60
C HIS A 76 14.44 14.48 -1.89
N LEU A 77 13.93 13.38 -1.34
CA LEU A 77 14.49 12.04 -1.55
C LEU A 77 14.53 11.65 -3.02
N LEU A 78 13.45 11.97 -3.75
CA LEU A 78 13.34 11.62 -5.17
C LEU A 78 14.06 12.61 -6.10
N GLY A 79 14.48 13.77 -5.57
CA GLY A 79 15.14 14.79 -6.37
C GLY A 79 14.24 15.39 -7.44
N VAL A 80 12.93 15.49 -7.18
CA VAL A 80 11.94 16.01 -8.12
C VAL A 80 11.44 17.38 -7.69
N ARG A 81 10.77 18.07 -8.59
CA ARG A 81 10.23 19.41 -8.33
C ARG A 81 8.87 19.37 -7.66
N LYS A 82 8.07 18.34 -7.97
CA LYS A 82 6.67 18.28 -7.54
C LYS A 82 6.28 16.84 -7.24
N VAL A 83 5.61 16.65 -6.09
CA VAL A 83 4.92 15.39 -5.79
C VAL A 83 3.48 15.70 -5.43
N ARG A 84 2.57 14.84 -5.85
CA ARG A 84 1.15 14.92 -5.46
C ARG A 84 0.56 13.52 -5.40
N ILE A 85 -0.45 13.34 -4.58
CA ILE A 85 -1.22 12.09 -4.56
C ILE A 85 -1.98 11.98 -5.89
N ALA A 86 -1.91 10.81 -6.51
CA ALA A 86 -2.64 10.55 -7.74
C ALA A 86 -4.16 10.55 -7.47
N ASP A 87 -4.93 11.06 -8.44
CA ASP A 87 -6.39 11.00 -8.33
C ASP A 87 -6.91 9.57 -8.54
N PRO A 88 -8.16 9.28 -8.14
CA PRO A 88 -8.70 7.91 -8.23
C PRO A 88 -8.67 7.31 -9.63
N GLU A 89 -8.88 8.11 -10.66
CA GLU A 89 -8.83 7.65 -12.05
C GLU A 89 -7.43 7.20 -12.45
N THR A 90 -6.42 7.98 -12.08
CA THR A 90 -5.01 7.66 -12.33
C THR A 90 -4.61 6.40 -11.55
N VAL A 91 -5.08 6.25 -10.31
CA VAL A 91 -4.80 5.06 -9.51
C VAL A 91 -5.27 3.81 -10.23
N VAL A 92 -6.49 3.78 -10.74
CA VAL A 92 -7.01 2.64 -11.50
C VAL A 92 -6.20 2.42 -12.78
N ALA A 93 -5.91 3.49 -13.51
CA ALA A 93 -5.17 3.38 -14.77
C ALA A 93 -3.78 2.77 -14.59
N VAL A 94 -3.07 3.16 -13.53
CA VAL A 94 -1.70 2.74 -13.27
C VAL A 94 -1.65 1.39 -12.55
N THR A 95 -2.42 1.24 -11.49
CA THR A 95 -2.34 0.03 -10.64
C THR A 95 -3.28 -1.08 -11.07
N GLY A 96 -4.38 -0.75 -11.68
CA GLY A 96 -5.49 -1.68 -11.98
C GLY A 96 -6.53 -1.73 -10.87
N PHE A 97 -6.25 -1.22 -9.69
CA PHE A 97 -7.12 -1.35 -8.52
C PHE A 97 -7.74 -0.01 -8.13
N ALA A 98 -8.92 -0.09 -7.51
CA ALA A 98 -9.60 1.10 -7.00
C ALA A 98 -8.98 1.56 -5.68
N VAL A 99 -9.06 2.86 -5.41
CA VAL A 99 -8.66 3.44 -4.12
C VAL A 99 -9.39 2.72 -2.97
N GLY A 100 -8.67 2.45 -1.90
CA GLY A 100 -9.18 1.68 -0.77
C GLY A 100 -8.85 0.21 -0.83
N GLY A 101 -8.56 -0.33 -2.02
CA GLY A 101 -8.21 -1.74 -2.22
C GLY A 101 -6.87 -1.96 -2.88
N VAL A 102 -6.07 -0.92 -3.11
CA VAL A 102 -4.79 -1.03 -3.80
C VAL A 102 -3.82 -1.92 -3.01
N PRO A 103 -3.44 -3.09 -3.54
CA PRO A 103 -2.43 -3.93 -2.89
C PRO A 103 -1.04 -3.40 -3.20
N PRO A 104 -0.01 -3.87 -2.46
CA PRO A 104 1.37 -3.49 -2.77
C PRO A 104 1.95 -4.25 -3.96
N VAL A 105 1.23 -5.22 -4.50
CA VAL A 105 1.68 -6.15 -5.55
C VAL A 105 0.60 -6.32 -6.63
N ALA A 106 0.91 -7.04 -7.68
CA ALA A 106 -0.04 -7.44 -8.73
C ALA A 106 -0.57 -6.28 -9.57
N HIS A 107 0.17 -5.21 -9.67
CA HIS A 107 -0.24 -4.01 -10.42
C HIS A 107 -0.27 -4.27 -11.93
N ARG A 108 -1.10 -3.48 -12.62
CA ARG A 108 -1.22 -3.53 -14.08
C ARG A 108 0.11 -3.33 -14.78
N GLU A 109 0.91 -2.39 -14.27
CA GLU A 109 2.25 -2.08 -14.76
C GLU A 109 3.24 -2.07 -13.60
N PRO A 110 4.53 -2.36 -13.83
CA PRO A 110 5.54 -2.21 -12.79
C PRO A 110 5.60 -0.77 -12.31
N ILE A 111 5.59 -0.57 -11.00
CA ILE A 111 5.63 0.76 -10.38
C ILE A 111 6.82 0.81 -9.42
N PRO A 112 7.71 1.81 -9.54
CA PRO A 112 8.75 2.01 -8.52
C PRO A 112 8.10 2.13 -7.14
N THR A 113 8.56 1.33 -6.18
CA THR A 113 7.91 1.20 -4.88
C THR A 113 8.89 1.53 -3.76
N LEU A 114 8.44 2.32 -2.80
CA LEU A 114 9.16 2.67 -1.58
C LEU A 114 8.41 2.09 -0.39
N ILE A 115 9.14 1.64 0.62
CA ILE A 115 8.55 1.12 1.86
C ILE A 115 9.09 1.93 3.04
N ASP A 116 8.19 2.51 3.82
CA ASP A 116 8.61 3.38 4.92
C ASP A 116 9.07 2.59 6.13
N ALA A 117 10.12 3.07 6.77
CA ALA A 117 10.71 2.45 7.96
C ALA A 117 9.73 2.32 9.13
N SER A 118 8.67 3.12 9.18
CA SER A 118 7.67 3.02 10.25
C SER A 118 7.03 1.64 10.33
N LEU A 119 6.95 0.92 9.22
CA LEU A 119 6.39 -0.44 9.17
C LEU A 119 7.28 -1.48 9.86
N ARG A 120 8.56 -1.17 10.10
CA ARG A 120 9.47 -2.09 10.81
C ARG A 120 9.18 -2.20 12.30
N ARG A 121 8.34 -1.33 12.85
CA ARG A 121 7.95 -1.36 14.26
C ARG A 121 7.19 -2.61 14.65
N PHE A 122 6.64 -3.35 13.68
CA PHE A 122 5.73 -4.46 13.93
C PHE A 122 6.25 -5.76 13.33
N ASN A 123 5.99 -6.87 14.02
CA ASN A 123 6.34 -8.20 13.51
C ASN A 123 5.45 -8.66 12.37
N GLU A 124 4.20 -8.17 12.32
CA GLU A 124 3.25 -8.52 11.28
C GLU A 124 2.50 -7.28 10.84
N ILE A 125 2.34 -7.11 9.54
CA ILE A 125 1.67 -5.97 8.91
C ILE A 125 0.67 -6.47 7.86
N TYR A 126 -0.31 -5.61 7.52
CA TYR A 126 -1.49 -6.04 6.75
C TYR A 126 -1.80 -5.07 5.62
N PRO A 127 -1.33 -5.36 4.38
CA PRO A 127 -1.76 -4.60 3.20
C PRO A 127 -3.11 -5.07 2.67
N ALA A 128 -3.76 -4.22 1.87
CA ALA A 128 -4.95 -4.60 1.13
C ALA A 128 -4.64 -5.69 0.10
N ALA A 129 -5.63 -6.50 -0.20
CA ALA A 129 -5.50 -7.63 -1.13
C ALA A 129 -6.38 -7.45 -2.38
N GLY A 130 -6.58 -6.22 -2.83
CA GLY A 130 -7.23 -5.92 -4.11
C GLY A 130 -8.67 -5.41 -4.00
N THR A 131 -9.25 -5.40 -2.82
CA THR A 131 -10.61 -4.86 -2.60
C THR A 131 -10.66 -4.03 -1.33
N ALA A 132 -11.77 -3.32 -1.14
CA ALA A 132 -11.97 -2.48 0.04
C ALA A 132 -12.40 -3.26 1.30
N ASN A 133 -12.33 -4.60 1.27
CA ASN A 133 -12.73 -5.41 2.42
C ASN A 133 -11.89 -6.68 2.59
N ASN A 134 -10.67 -6.70 2.06
CA ASN A 134 -9.77 -7.82 2.27
C ASN A 134 -8.33 -7.36 2.51
N MET A 135 -7.55 -8.21 3.17
CA MET A 135 -6.16 -7.95 3.50
C MET A 135 -5.40 -9.27 3.62
N PHE A 136 -4.07 -9.19 3.63
CA PHE A 136 -3.23 -10.36 3.86
C PHE A 136 -2.13 -10.05 4.87
N PRO A 137 -1.72 -11.04 5.68
CA PRO A 137 -0.62 -10.86 6.62
C PRO A 137 0.73 -10.97 5.90
N THR A 138 1.68 -10.14 6.32
CA THR A 138 3.05 -10.24 5.85
C THR A 138 4.01 -9.62 6.87
N THR A 139 5.30 -9.65 6.57
CA THR A 139 6.32 -8.96 7.38
C THR A 139 6.96 -7.86 6.55
N PHE A 140 7.65 -6.94 7.22
CA PHE A 140 8.38 -5.88 6.52
C PHE A 140 9.36 -6.48 5.50
N GLU A 141 10.15 -7.47 5.91
CA GLU A 141 11.17 -8.08 5.09
C GLU A 141 10.58 -8.80 3.88
N GLU A 142 9.50 -9.56 4.09
CA GLU A 142 8.82 -10.24 3.01
C GLU A 142 8.21 -9.25 2.02
N LEU A 143 7.55 -8.22 2.53
CA LEU A 143 6.91 -7.21 1.70
C LEU A 143 7.95 -6.46 0.87
N ALA A 144 9.08 -6.11 1.47
CA ALA A 144 10.17 -5.46 0.74
C ALA A 144 10.71 -6.34 -0.40
N ARG A 145 10.82 -7.66 -0.16
CA ARG A 145 11.26 -8.60 -1.21
C ARG A 145 10.22 -8.74 -2.32
N LEU A 146 8.95 -8.93 -1.96
CA LEU A 146 7.86 -9.13 -2.92
C LEU A 146 7.70 -7.93 -3.86
N THR A 147 7.91 -6.73 -3.34
CA THR A 147 7.70 -5.48 -4.07
C THR A 147 8.98 -4.92 -4.67
N LYS A 148 10.14 -5.45 -4.28
CA LYS A 148 11.46 -4.88 -4.59
C LYS A 148 11.57 -3.44 -4.12
N ALA A 149 10.86 -3.10 -3.05
CA ALA A 149 10.80 -1.74 -2.53
C ALA A 149 12.12 -1.35 -1.84
N LYS A 150 12.46 -0.07 -1.99
CA LYS A 150 13.56 0.54 -1.26
C LYS A 150 13.01 1.12 0.06
N MET A 151 13.70 0.84 1.17
CA MET A 151 13.34 1.41 2.46
C MET A 151 13.66 2.90 2.50
N VAL A 152 12.71 3.68 3.01
CA VAL A 152 12.84 5.13 3.11
C VAL A 152 12.30 5.61 4.46
N ASP A 153 12.60 6.85 4.81
CA ASP A 153 12.08 7.51 5.99
C ASP A 153 11.37 8.80 5.55
N VAL A 154 10.10 8.69 5.24
CA VAL A 154 9.29 9.80 4.73
C VAL A 154 7.97 9.95 5.49
N ALA A 155 7.88 9.38 6.70
CA ALA A 155 6.67 9.43 7.50
C ALA A 155 6.57 10.74 8.29
N MET A 156 5.32 11.13 8.55
CA MET A 156 4.98 12.14 9.53
C MET A 156 3.76 11.66 10.31
N PRO A 157 3.60 12.04 11.59
CA PRO A 157 2.42 11.65 12.34
C PRO A 157 1.14 12.18 11.69
N LYS A 158 0.05 11.40 11.77
CA LYS A 158 -1.26 11.89 11.36
C LYS A 158 -1.68 13.02 12.30
N LYS A 159 -2.32 14.05 11.71
CA LYS A 159 -2.96 15.08 12.51
C LYS A 159 -4.14 14.47 13.25
N LYS A 160 -4.24 14.72 14.55
CA LYS A 160 -5.43 14.36 15.32
C LYS A 160 -6.60 15.21 14.84
N PRO A 161 -7.81 14.61 14.74
CA PRO A 161 -9.00 15.36 14.38
C PRO A 161 -9.35 16.39 15.44
#